data_4969b9f3955e489c1f61637bd1db7849
#
_entry.id   4969b9f3955e489c1f61637bd1db7849
#
_cell.length_a   1.000
_cell.length_b   1.000
_cell.length_c   1.000
_cell.angle_alpha   90.00
_cell.angle_beta   90.00
_cell.angle_gamma   90.00
#
_symmetry.space_group_name_H-M   'P 1'
#
loop_
_entity.id
_entity.type
_entity.pdbx_description
1 polymer ?
#
loop_
_entity_poly.entity_id
_entity_poly.type
_entity_poly.pdbx_seq_one_letter_code
_entity_poly.pdbx_strand_id
1 'polypeptide(L)'
;MSIPKLNAYPLPQAADFPANKTDWRVEPKRAALLIHDMQRYFLAFYGEDSALVNELVSKVDALRRWADSHGVPVIYTAQPTEQKPEDRALLNDMWGPGLTTADPAVQVVTPRLAPREQDTVLVKWRYSAFQRSDLQERMQAWGRDQLVICGVYAHIGCMMTACDAFMRDIQAFMVGDAVADFSEEEHKMALRYVATRCGAVISQSDLAVAGGDAALTREWLKAQVLTVLEDGDDSLAGGDNLLDYGLDSIRVMELVAQWQKLGLEIGFEDLAQDLTLDGWWAAIEAKLPQEA
;
A
#
# COMPACT_ATOMS: atom_id res chain seq x y z
N MET A 1 -11.25 14.19 24.92
CA MET A 1 -11.01 14.79 23.59
C MET A 1 -11.44 13.78 22.54
N SER A 2 -11.81 14.21 21.34
CA SER A 2 -12.11 13.31 20.21
C SER A 2 -11.11 13.60 19.10
N ILE A 3 -11.07 12.75 18.06
CA ILE A 3 -10.32 13.03 16.85
C ILE A 3 -10.83 14.36 16.27
N PRO A 4 -9.94 15.32 15.92
CA PRO A 4 -10.35 16.59 15.33
C PRO A 4 -10.91 16.38 13.91
N LYS A 5 -11.58 17.39 13.37
CA LYS A 5 -11.89 17.43 11.93
C LYS A 5 -10.58 17.49 11.15
N LEU A 6 -10.41 16.59 10.18
CA LEU A 6 -9.18 16.49 9.38
C LEU A 6 -9.37 17.22 8.04
N ASN A 7 -8.29 17.80 7.55
CA ASN A 7 -8.24 18.37 6.21
C ASN A 7 -7.72 17.32 5.23
N ALA A 8 -8.38 17.19 4.09
CA ALA A 8 -7.86 16.37 3.00
C ALA A 8 -6.58 17.02 2.43
N TYR A 9 -5.63 16.17 2.06
CA TYR A 9 -4.38 16.53 1.37
C TYR A 9 -4.14 15.50 0.26
N PRO A 10 -3.33 15.80 -0.76
CA PRO A 10 -2.95 14.82 -1.78
C PRO A 10 -2.16 13.66 -1.13
N LEU A 11 -2.51 12.42 -1.44
CA LEU A 11 -1.70 11.28 -0.96
C LEU A 11 -0.29 11.37 -1.58
N PRO A 12 0.78 11.16 -0.76
CA PRO A 12 2.13 11.11 -1.28
C PRO A 12 2.27 10.05 -2.37
N GLN A 13 3.01 10.37 -3.41
CA GLN A 13 3.31 9.46 -4.51
C GLN A 13 4.69 8.81 -4.29
N ALA A 14 5.03 7.75 -5.03
CA ALA A 14 6.30 7.05 -4.89
C ALA A 14 7.54 7.97 -4.95
N ALA A 15 7.48 9.04 -5.75
CA ALA A 15 8.55 10.03 -5.86
C ALA A 15 8.75 10.87 -4.56
N ASP A 16 7.72 10.95 -3.71
CA ASP A 16 7.76 11.69 -2.44
C ASP A 16 8.25 10.81 -1.29
N PHE A 17 8.44 9.51 -1.51
CA PHE A 17 8.78 8.59 -0.44
C PHE A 17 10.23 8.75 0.02
N PRO A 18 10.48 8.59 1.33
CA PRO A 18 11.84 8.57 1.84
C PRO A 18 12.59 7.33 1.33
N ALA A 19 13.89 7.48 1.09
CA ALA A 19 14.73 6.34 0.79
C ALA A 19 14.69 5.31 1.93
N ASN A 20 14.42 4.07 1.60
CA ASN A 20 14.48 2.96 2.54
C ASN A 20 15.94 2.69 2.96
N LYS A 21 16.11 2.34 4.23
CA LYS A 21 17.41 1.95 4.77
C LYS A 21 17.78 0.50 4.40
N THR A 22 16.77 -0.31 4.09
CA THR A 22 16.91 -1.72 3.70
C THR A 22 16.48 -1.90 2.25
N ASP A 23 16.96 -2.93 1.61
CA ASP A 23 16.61 -3.39 0.28
C ASP A 23 15.52 -4.49 0.29
N TRP A 24 14.75 -4.54 1.38
CA TRP A 24 13.69 -5.54 1.52
C TRP A 24 12.65 -5.43 0.42
N ARG A 25 12.19 -6.59 -0.03
CA ARG A 25 11.13 -6.71 -1.03
C ARG A 25 10.00 -7.58 -0.49
N VAL A 26 8.78 -7.28 -0.90
CA VAL A 26 7.65 -8.13 -0.55
C VAL A 26 7.69 -9.41 -1.37
N GLU A 27 7.63 -10.53 -0.68
CA GLU A 27 7.50 -11.85 -1.25
C GLU A 27 6.10 -12.38 -0.92
N PRO A 28 5.19 -12.56 -1.91
CA PRO A 28 3.81 -12.94 -1.64
C PRO A 28 3.67 -14.20 -0.77
N LYS A 29 4.58 -15.17 -0.91
CA LYS A 29 4.58 -16.40 -0.10
C LYS A 29 4.94 -16.16 1.37
N ARG A 30 5.56 -15.03 1.71
CA ARG A 30 5.95 -14.62 3.06
C ARG A 30 5.04 -13.53 3.62
N ALA A 31 4.26 -12.87 2.78
CA ALA A 31 3.48 -11.70 3.14
C ALA A 31 2.11 -12.03 3.74
N ALA A 32 1.64 -11.16 4.63
CA ALA A 32 0.24 -10.99 5.01
C ALA A 32 -0.15 -9.53 4.82
N LEU A 33 -1.36 -9.25 4.36
CA LEU A 33 -1.87 -7.88 4.16
C LEU A 33 -2.71 -7.46 5.38
N LEU A 34 -2.33 -6.36 6.02
CA LEU A 34 -3.08 -5.74 7.10
C LEU A 34 -3.78 -4.47 6.62
N ILE A 35 -5.11 -4.49 6.62
CA ILE A 35 -5.98 -3.35 6.38
C ILE A 35 -6.38 -2.76 7.73
N HIS A 36 -5.77 -1.62 8.08
CA HIS A 36 -5.81 -1.06 9.41
C HIS A 36 -6.95 -0.06 9.56
N ASP A 37 -7.89 -0.35 10.49
CA ASP A 37 -8.94 0.54 11.01
C ASP A 37 -9.77 1.29 9.93
N MET A 38 -10.09 0.65 8.81
CA MET A 38 -10.86 1.24 7.70
C MET A 38 -12.38 1.30 7.99
N GLN A 39 -12.75 1.52 9.26
CA GLN A 39 -14.13 1.74 9.70
C GLN A 39 -14.58 3.16 9.30
N ARG A 40 -15.84 3.31 8.89
CA ARG A 40 -16.41 4.59 8.46
C ARG A 40 -16.27 5.70 9.52
N TYR A 41 -16.25 5.33 10.78
CA TYR A 41 -16.00 6.25 11.89
C TYR A 41 -14.70 7.05 11.73
N PHE A 42 -13.60 6.36 11.42
CA PHE A 42 -12.30 7.02 11.26
C PHE A 42 -12.20 7.82 9.96
N LEU A 43 -12.86 7.36 8.90
CA LEU A 43 -12.88 8.03 7.61
C LEU A 43 -13.75 9.29 7.61
N ALA A 44 -14.79 9.33 8.44
CA ALA A 44 -15.73 10.45 8.52
C ALA A 44 -15.07 11.77 9.00
N PHE A 45 -13.94 11.71 9.70
CA PHE A 45 -13.22 12.91 10.13
C PHE A 45 -12.62 13.73 8.97
N TYR A 46 -12.43 13.13 7.79
CA TYR A 46 -12.02 13.85 6.57
C TYR A 46 -13.18 14.55 5.85
N GLY A 47 -14.41 14.41 6.34
CA GLY A 47 -15.63 14.96 5.74
C GLY A 47 -16.31 14.02 4.74
N GLU A 48 -17.53 14.40 4.36
CA GLU A 48 -18.29 13.69 3.34
C GLU A 48 -17.63 13.90 1.96
N ASP A 49 -17.67 12.89 1.11
CA ASP A 49 -17.14 12.91 -0.27
C ASP A 49 -15.66 13.33 -0.40
N SER A 50 -14.85 13.05 0.62
CA SER A 50 -13.43 13.36 0.63
C SER A 50 -12.69 12.64 -0.51
N ALA A 51 -12.05 13.42 -1.40
CA ALA A 51 -11.22 12.88 -2.48
C ALA A 51 -10.10 11.99 -1.94
N LEU A 52 -9.45 12.39 -0.83
CA LEU A 52 -8.43 11.60 -0.15
C LEU A 52 -8.99 10.23 0.27
N VAL A 53 -10.17 10.18 0.88
CA VAL A 53 -10.79 8.92 1.33
C VAL A 53 -11.14 8.04 0.13
N ASN A 54 -11.68 8.61 -0.93
CA ASN A 54 -12.02 7.87 -2.14
C ASN A 54 -10.79 7.26 -2.80
N GLU A 55 -9.69 8.02 -2.89
CA GLU A 55 -8.40 7.54 -3.40
C GLU A 55 -7.83 6.45 -2.49
N LEU A 56 -7.76 6.68 -1.17
CA LEU A 56 -7.30 5.70 -0.19
C LEU A 56 -8.06 4.38 -0.30
N VAL A 57 -9.39 4.43 -0.31
CA VAL A 57 -10.25 3.23 -0.42
C VAL A 57 -9.98 2.50 -1.74
N SER A 58 -9.74 3.23 -2.83
CA SER A 58 -9.39 2.64 -4.14
C SER A 58 -8.05 1.92 -4.11
N LYS A 59 -7.04 2.54 -3.49
CA LYS A 59 -5.69 1.95 -3.31
C LYS A 59 -5.74 0.70 -2.44
N VAL A 60 -6.43 0.75 -1.29
CA VAL A 60 -6.59 -0.41 -0.40
C VAL A 60 -7.35 -1.56 -1.08
N ASP A 61 -8.38 -1.25 -1.88
CA ASP A 61 -9.09 -2.26 -2.66
C ASP A 61 -8.19 -2.92 -3.73
N ALA A 62 -7.29 -2.16 -4.35
CA ALA A 62 -6.30 -2.72 -5.27
C ALA A 62 -5.32 -3.65 -4.55
N LEU A 63 -4.86 -3.29 -3.34
CA LEU A 63 -4.02 -4.17 -2.50
C LEU A 63 -4.74 -5.45 -2.12
N ARG A 64 -6.04 -5.38 -1.82
CA ARG A 64 -6.84 -6.57 -1.50
C ARG A 64 -6.94 -7.51 -2.71
N ARG A 65 -7.16 -6.96 -3.93
CA ARG A 65 -7.14 -7.76 -5.16
C ARG A 65 -5.78 -8.40 -5.43
N TRP A 66 -4.70 -7.66 -5.20
CA TRP A 66 -3.35 -8.20 -5.26
C TRP A 66 -3.17 -9.37 -4.27
N ALA A 67 -3.61 -9.21 -3.04
CA ALA A 67 -3.52 -10.28 -2.05
C ALA A 67 -4.29 -11.52 -2.48
N ASP A 68 -5.50 -11.35 -3.05
CA ASP A 68 -6.31 -12.46 -3.55
C ASP A 68 -5.62 -13.23 -4.68
N SER A 69 -5.07 -12.51 -5.67
CA SER A 69 -4.40 -13.13 -6.83
C SER A 69 -3.12 -13.89 -6.45
N HIS A 70 -2.50 -13.57 -5.30
CA HIS A 70 -1.26 -14.19 -4.84
C HIS A 70 -1.42 -15.11 -3.62
N GLY A 71 -2.65 -15.38 -3.20
CA GLY A 71 -2.91 -16.20 -2.01
C GLY A 71 -2.32 -15.61 -0.71
N VAL A 72 -2.26 -14.27 -0.62
CA VAL A 72 -1.81 -13.55 0.56
C VAL A 72 -2.98 -13.42 1.53
N PRO A 73 -2.86 -13.87 2.80
CA PRO A 73 -3.90 -13.71 3.80
C PRO A 73 -4.22 -12.24 4.05
N VAL A 74 -5.52 -11.90 4.08
CA VAL A 74 -6.00 -10.55 4.36
C VAL A 74 -6.51 -10.46 5.79
N ILE A 75 -6.00 -9.48 6.52
CA ILE A 75 -6.30 -9.21 7.91
C ILE A 75 -6.83 -7.79 8.03
N TYR A 76 -7.90 -7.64 8.78
CA TYR A 76 -8.44 -6.34 9.17
C TYR A 76 -8.22 -6.12 10.64
N THR A 77 -7.98 -4.87 11.03
CA THR A 77 -8.24 -4.44 12.40
C THR A 77 -9.51 -3.61 12.44
N ALA A 78 -10.32 -3.83 13.47
CA ALA A 78 -11.50 -3.04 13.73
C ALA A 78 -11.65 -2.83 15.24
N GLN A 79 -11.89 -1.58 15.67
CA GLN A 79 -12.27 -1.33 17.06
C GLN A 79 -13.65 -1.94 17.33
N PRO A 80 -13.84 -2.57 18.50
CA PRO A 80 -15.13 -3.18 18.83
C PRO A 80 -16.20 -2.11 19.04
N THR A 81 -17.42 -2.44 18.63
CA THR A 81 -18.59 -1.57 18.78
C THR A 81 -19.01 -1.44 20.24
N GLU A 82 -18.76 -2.47 21.03
CA GLU A 82 -18.96 -2.48 22.48
C GLU A 82 -17.61 -2.68 23.17
N GLN A 83 -17.28 -1.76 24.06
CA GLN A 83 -16.01 -1.79 24.78
C GLN A 83 -16.21 -1.21 26.18
N LYS A 84 -15.82 -1.98 27.19
CA LYS A 84 -15.86 -1.49 28.56
C LYS A 84 -14.79 -0.41 28.76
N PRO A 85 -15.06 0.59 29.63
CA PRO A 85 -14.09 1.64 29.92
C PRO A 85 -12.72 1.12 30.38
N GLU A 86 -12.71 0.05 31.20
CA GLU A 86 -11.47 -0.61 31.68
C GLU A 86 -10.68 -1.28 30.56
N ASP A 87 -11.33 -1.82 29.53
CA ASP A 87 -10.66 -2.40 28.36
C ASP A 87 -10.04 -1.32 27.47
N ARG A 88 -10.74 -0.20 27.33
CA ARG A 88 -10.25 0.95 26.59
C ARG A 88 -9.13 1.70 27.34
N ALA A 89 -9.16 1.70 28.68
CA ALA A 89 -8.12 2.24 29.56
C ALA A 89 -7.65 3.66 29.16
N LEU A 90 -6.33 3.90 29.02
CA LEU A 90 -5.73 5.20 28.69
C LEU A 90 -6.23 5.80 27.36
N LEU A 91 -6.81 5.03 26.47
CA LEU A 91 -7.44 5.57 25.26
C LEU A 91 -8.65 6.45 25.58
N ASN A 92 -9.29 6.28 26.76
CA ASN A 92 -10.35 7.18 27.22
C ASN A 92 -9.82 8.58 27.50
N ASP A 93 -8.62 8.68 28.07
CA ASP A 93 -8.00 9.96 28.42
C ASP A 93 -7.58 10.73 27.17
N MET A 94 -7.04 10.01 26.16
CA MET A 94 -6.57 10.60 24.92
C MET A 94 -7.70 10.91 23.93
N TRP A 95 -8.64 9.99 23.75
CA TRP A 95 -9.61 10.01 22.63
C TRP A 95 -11.07 9.95 23.07
N GLY A 96 -11.35 9.92 24.39
CA GLY A 96 -12.70 9.76 24.92
C GLY A 96 -13.30 8.38 24.59
N PRO A 97 -14.64 8.24 24.60
CA PRO A 97 -15.31 6.97 24.34
C PRO A 97 -15.13 6.46 22.91
N GLY A 98 -14.73 7.33 21.98
CA GLY A 98 -14.44 6.97 20.60
C GLY A 98 -15.65 6.35 19.87
N LEU A 99 -15.39 5.31 19.12
CA LEU A 99 -16.36 4.63 18.25
C LEU A 99 -17.55 4.03 19.02
N THR A 100 -17.38 3.66 20.30
CA THR A 100 -18.43 2.98 21.09
C THR A 100 -19.69 3.80 21.30
N THR A 101 -19.60 5.12 21.20
CA THR A 101 -20.76 6.04 21.29
C THR A 101 -21.22 6.58 19.95
N ALA A 102 -20.63 6.12 18.86
CA ALA A 102 -20.98 6.55 17.51
C ALA A 102 -22.22 5.80 16.99
N ASP A 103 -22.83 6.35 15.94
CA ASP A 103 -23.91 5.69 15.22
C ASP A 103 -23.44 4.31 14.72
N PRO A 104 -24.19 3.23 14.93
CA PRO A 104 -23.83 1.89 14.42
C PRO A 104 -23.53 1.86 12.92
N ALA A 105 -24.14 2.73 12.13
CA ALA A 105 -23.90 2.83 10.69
C ALA A 105 -22.47 3.23 10.32
N VAL A 106 -21.72 3.90 11.22
CA VAL A 106 -20.33 4.29 10.98
C VAL A 106 -19.31 3.38 11.68
N GLN A 107 -19.76 2.48 12.53
CA GLN A 107 -18.86 1.56 13.25
C GLN A 107 -18.30 0.44 12.37
N VAL A 108 -18.91 0.19 11.22
CA VAL A 108 -18.52 -0.86 10.29
C VAL A 108 -17.38 -0.41 9.36
N VAL A 109 -16.63 -1.37 8.84
CA VAL A 109 -15.65 -1.13 7.76
C VAL A 109 -16.40 -0.55 6.55
N THR A 110 -15.74 0.38 5.83
CA THR A 110 -16.35 1.00 4.64
C THR A 110 -16.83 -0.06 3.64
N PRO A 111 -18.02 0.09 3.03
CA PRO A 111 -18.67 -0.98 2.26
C PRO A 111 -17.81 -1.60 1.17
N ARG A 112 -17.06 -0.77 0.42
CA ARG A 112 -16.16 -1.26 -0.65
C ARG A 112 -15.07 -2.21 -0.13
N LEU A 113 -14.67 -2.05 1.13
CA LEU A 113 -13.65 -2.85 1.79
C LEU A 113 -14.24 -3.82 2.82
N ALA A 114 -15.55 -4.05 2.85
CA ALA A 114 -16.16 -4.94 3.82
C ALA A 114 -15.42 -6.29 3.87
N PRO A 115 -15.03 -6.76 5.08
CA PRO A 115 -14.37 -8.05 5.22
C PRO A 115 -15.25 -9.18 4.68
N ARG A 116 -14.62 -10.17 4.05
CA ARG A 116 -15.28 -11.35 3.48
C ARG A 116 -15.12 -12.54 4.44
N GLU A 117 -15.79 -13.64 4.18
CA GLU A 117 -15.77 -14.83 5.02
C GLU A 117 -14.34 -15.39 5.25
N GLN A 118 -13.50 -15.34 4.20
CA GLN A 118 -12.11 -15.80 4.28
C GLN A 118 -11.17 -14.81 4.98
N ASP A 119 -11.56 -13.55 5.14
CA ASP A 119 -10.72 -12.52 5.74
C ASP A 119 -10.69 -12.64 7.27
N THR A 120 -9.56 -12.35 7.88
CA THR A 120 -9.45 -12.33 9.34
C THR A 120 -9.75 -10.93 9.87
N VAL A 121 -10.64 -10.81 10.85
CA VAL A 121 -10.91 -9.53 11.53
C VAL A 121 -10.40 -9.63 12.96
N LEU A 122 -9.39 -8.82 13.29
CA LEU A 122 -8.83 -8.71 14.63
C LEU A 122 -9.50 -7.57 15.40
N VAL A 123 -9.85 -7.82 16.64
CA VAL A 123 -10.34 -6.78 17.55
C VAL A 123 -9.18 -5.85 17.93
N LYS A 124 -9.36 -4.56 17.63
CA LYS A 124 -8.34 -3.54 17.87
C LYS A 124 -8.46 -2.94 19.25
N TRP A 125 -7.47 -3.21 20.10
CA TRP A 125 -7.46 -2.74 21.49
C TRP A 125 -6.49 -1.60 21.75
N ARG A 126 -5.42 -1.50 20.99
CA ARG A 126 -4.32 -0.52 21.15
C ARG A 126 -3.86 -0.05 19.78
N TYR A 127 -2.88 0.85 19.73
CA TYR A 127 -2.36 1.37 18.45
C TYR A 127 -1.77 0.28 17.57
N SER A 128 -0.91 -0.57 18.12
CA SER A 128 -0.40 -1.71 17.37
C SER A 128 -1.45 -2.82 17.23
N ALA A 129 -1.53 -3.41 16.03
CA ALA A 129 -2.39 -4.55 15.74
C ALA A 129 -1.98 -5.82 16.51
N PHE A 130 -0.74 -5.91 16.98
CA PHE A 130 -0.25 -7.05 17.77
C PHE A 130 -0.71 -7.02 19.24
N GLN A 131 -1.16 -5.86 19.72
CA GLN A 131 -1.47 -5.72 21.14
C GLN A 131 -2.84 -6.31 21.49
N ARG A 132 -2.84 -7.32 22.35
CA ARG A 132 -4.05 -8.07 22.78
C ARG A 132 -4.76 -8.77 21.62
N SER A 133 -4.02 -9.22 20.61
CA SER A 133 -4.52 -9.99 19.47
C SER A 133 -3.64 -11.22 19.26
N ASP A 134 -4.11 -12.13 18.44
CA ASP A 134 -3.40 -13.33 18.02
C ASP A 134 -2.71 -13.17 16.64
N LEU A 135 -2.38 -11.92 16.25
CA LEU A 135 -1.79 -11.63 14.95
C LEU A 135 -0.47 -12.39 14.72
N GLN A 136 0.41 -12.40 15.73
CA GLN A 136 1.71 -13.05 15.62
C GLN A 136 1.55 -14.56 15.45
N GLU A 137 0.70 -15.18 16.28
CA GLU A 137 0.41 -16.60 16.23
C GLU A 137 -0.18 -17.04 14.88
N ARG A 138 -1.07 -16.22 14.32
CA ARG A 138 -1.63 -16.45 12.97
C ARG A 138 -0.56 -16.38 11.90
N MET A 139 0.27 -15.33 11.90
CA MET A 139 1.36 -15.20 10.95
C MET A 139 2.32 -16.40 11.03
N GLN A 140 2.67 -16.84 12.22
CA GLN A 140 3.49 -18.04 12.43
C GLN A 140 2.80 -19.30 11.90
N ALA A 141 1.51 -19.49 12.19
CA ALA A 141 0.74 -20.63 11.70
C ALA A 141 0.64 -20.69 10.17
N TRP A 142 0.64 -19.53 9.52
CA TRP A 142 0.66 -19.42 8.05
C TRP A 142 2.07 -19.49 7.45
N GLY A 143 3.13 -19.52 8.28
CA GLY A 143 4.52 -19.43 7.83
C GLY A 143 4.85 -18.08 7.20
N ARG A 144 4.26 -16.98 7.70
CA ARG A 144 4.42 -15.61 7.18
C ARG A 144 5.25 -14.77 8.14
N ASP A 145 6.22 -14.03 7.61
CA ASP A 145 7.14 -13.16 8.36
C ASP A 145 7.31 -11.77 7.72
N GLN A 146 6.41 -11.43 6.76
CA GLN A 146 6.29 -10.12 6.16
C GLN A 146 4.89 -9.57 6.38
N LEU A 147 4.77 -8.29 6.81
CA LEU A 147 3.49 -7.64 7.05
C LEU A 147 3.38 -6.39 6.18
N VAL A 148 2.47 -6.42 5.21
CA VAL A 148 2.13 -5.27 4.36
C VAL A 148 1.01 -4.49 5.03
N ILE A 149 1.22 -3.20 5.29
CA ILE A 149 0.33 -2.38 6.14
C ILE A 149 -0.24 -1.23 5.31
N CYS A 150 -1.57 -1.11 5.31
CA CYS A 150 -2.32 0.01 4.71
C CYS A 150 -3.48 0.44 5.61
N GLY A 151 -4.11 1.59 5.33
CA GLY A 151 -5.28 2.10 6.09
C GLY A 151 -4.98 3.35 6.93
N VAL A 152 -5.60 3.49 8.09
CA VAL A 152 -5.53 4.69 8.93
C VAL A 152 -5.24 4.40 10.40
N TYR A 153 -4.61 5.30 11.16
CA TYR A 153 -3.88 6.49 10.71
C TYR A 153 -2.39 6.16 10.66
N ALA A 154 -1.67 6.74 9.68
CA ALA A 154 -0.30 6.37 9.40
C ALA A 154 0.62 6.50 10.62
N HIS A 155 0.64 7.68 11.32
CA HIS A 155 1.54 7.93 12.47
C HIS A 155 1.08 7.25 13.77
N ILE A 156 -0.18 6.81 13.86
CA ILE A 156 -0.71 6.16 15.09
C ILE A 156 -0.64 4.64 14.91
N GLY A 157 -1.67 4.06 14.28
CA GLY A 157 -1.83 2.61 14.26
C GLY A 157 -0.89 1.90 13.29
N CYS A 158 -0.72 2.45 12.08
CA CYS A 158 0.12 1.81 11.07
C CYS A 158 1.60 1.82 11.47
N MET A 159 2.14 2.98 11.86
CA MET A 159 3.53 3.11 12.31
C MET A 159 3.82 2.31 13.56
N MET A 160 2.93 2.34 14.57
CA MET A 160 3.12 1.54 15.79
C MET A 160 3.05 0.04 15.52
N THR A 161 2.23 -0.38 14.57
CA THR A 161 2.19 -1.77 14.13
C THR A 161 3.48 -2.16 13.40
N ALA A 162 4.03 -1.30 12.54
CA ALA A 162 5.32 -1.53 11.89
C ALA A 162 6.47 -1.62 12.89
N CYS A 163 6.49 -0.75 13.91
CA CYS A 163 7.48 -0.81 14.99
C CYS A 163 7.38 -2.12 15.79
N ASP A 164 6.16 -2.54 16.13
CA ASP A 164 5.93 -3.77 16.91
C ASP A 164 6.26 -5.02 16.07
N ALA A 165 5.97 -5.02 14.77
CA ALA A 165 6.38 -6.05 13.82
C ALA A 165 7.91 -6.21 13.79
N PHE A 166 8.65 -5.10 13.63
CA PHE A 166 10.10 -5.10 13.64
C PHE A 166 10.69 -5.67 14.93
N MET A 167 10.12 -5.34 16.10
CA MET A 167 10.56 -5.90 17.38
C MET A 167 10.23 -7.38 17.57
N ARG A 168 9.47 -7.98 16.64
CA ARG A 168 9.09 -9.40 16.59
C ARG A 168 9.78 -10.14 15.44
N ASP A 169 10.79 -9.54 14.82
CA ASP A 169 11.50 -10.06 13.66
C ASP A 169 10.59 -10.30 12.43
N ILE A 170 9.52 -9.49 12.31
CA ILE A 170 8.61 -9.48 11.16
C ILE A 170 8.97 -8.26 10.29
N GLN A 171 9.26 -8.49 9.01
CA GLN A 171 9.54 -7.41 8.07
C GLN A 171 8.26 -6.60 7.78
N ALA A 172 8.24 -5.34 8.19
CA ALA A 172 7.11 -4.45 7.95
C ALA A 172 7.28 -3.66 6.66
N PHE A 173 6.23 -3.60 5.85
CA PHE A 173 6.13 -2.81 4.63
C PHE A 173 4.93 -1.87 4.76
N MET A 174 5.16 -0.57 4.86
CA MET A 174 4.08 0.41 4.84
C MET A 174 3.83 0.87 3.41
N VAL A 175 2.60 0.72 2.92
CA VAL A 175 2.23 1.17 1.58
C VAL A 175 1.93 2.67 1.63
N GLY A 176 2.92 3.48 1.25
CA GLY A 176 2.92 4.91 1.51
C GLY A 176 1.79 5.69 0.83
N ASP A 177 1.33 5.25 -0.33
CA ASP A 177 0.18 5.82 -1.05
C ASP A 177 -1.16 5.13 -0.73
N ALA A 178 -1.16 4.19 0.22
CA ALA A 178 -2.36 3.50 0.71
C ALA A 178 -2.53 3.60 2.24
N VAL A 179 -1.90 4.58 2.87
CA VAL A 179 -2.18 5.03 4.23
C VAL A 179 -2.62 6.48 4.21
N ALA A 180 -3.34 6.94 5.24
CA ALA A 180 -3.66 8.36 5.41
C ALA A 180 -3.52 8.77 6.87
N ASP A 181 -3.44 10.08 7.11
CA ASP A 181 -3.14 10.61 8.42
C ASP A 181 -3.89 11.92 8.72
N PHE A 182 -3.70 12.48 9.91
CA PHE A 182 -4.30 13.74 10.36
C PHE A 182 -3.86 14.92 9.50
N SER A 183 -2.62 14.86 9.01
CA SER A 183 -2.03 15.86 8.11
C SER A 183 -0.98 15.23 7.19
N GLU A 184 -0.65 15.92 6.10
CA GLU A 184 0.44 15.52 5.21
C GLU A 184 1.78 15.44 5.94
N GLU A 185 2.02 16.35 6.92
CA GLU A 185 3.24 16.36 7.73
C GLU A 185 3.38 15.09 8.57
N GLU A 186 2.33 14.70 9.28
CA GLU A 186 2.29 13.47 10.08
C GLU A 186 2.40 12.22 9.22
N HIS A 187 1.76 12.23 8.06
CA HIS A 187 1.90 11.17 7.08
C HIS A 187 3.38 11.01 6.64
N LYS A 188 4.01 12.07 6.15
CA LYS A 188 5.42 12.06 5.73
C LYS A 188 6.36 11.72 6.89
N MET A 189 6.05 12.15 8.11
CA MET A 189 6.80 11.77 9.31
C MET A 189 6.74 10.27 9.55
N ALA A 190 5.54 9.67 9.47
CA ALA A 190 5.36 8.23 9.63
C ALA A 190 6.13 7.42 8.58
N LEU A 191 6.03 7.81 7.30
CA LEU A 191 6.79 7.17 6.22
C LEU A 191 8.30 7.25 6.48
N ARG A 192 8.81 8.43 6.85
CA ARG A 192 10.24 8.62 7.16
C ARG A 192 10.67 7.75 8.34
N TYR A 193 9.86 7.66 9.37
CA TYR A 193 10.18 6.84 10.55
C TYR A 193 10.28 5.37 10.16
N VAL A 194 9.27 4.85 9.46
CA VAL A 194 9.25 3.44 9.03
C VAL A 194 10.44 3.13 8.12
N ALA A 195 10.65 3.89 7.05
CA ALA A 195 11.73 3.68 6.09
C ALA A 195 13.13 3.65 6.72
N THR A 196 13.32 4.39 7.80
CA THR A 196 14.65 4.58 8.39
C THR A 196 14.87 3.87 9.71
N ARG A 197 13.84 3.25 10.33
CA ARG A 197 13.93 2.69 11.69
C ARG A 197 13.37 1.28 11.85
N CYS A 198 12.28 0.93 11.17
CA CYS A 198 11.58 -0.31 11.53
C CYS A 198 10.91 -1.04 10.35
N GLY A 199 11.12 -0.60 9.09
CA GLY A 199 10.47 -1.23 7.96
C GLY A 199 10.95 -0.69 6.62
N ALA A 200 10.17 -0.95 5.59
CA ALA A 200 10.31 -0.34 4.28
C ALA A 200 9.01 0.37 3.89
N VAL A 201 9.13 1.46 3.14
CA VAL A 201 8.01 2.16 2.52
C VAL A 201 7.98 1.78 1.05
N ILE A 202 6.83 1.36 0.58
CA ILE A 202 6.59 0.93 -0.80
C ILE A 202 5.35 1.63 -1.34
N SER A 203 5.20 1.66 -2.65
CA SER A 203 3.96 2.08 -3.30
C SER A 203 3.04 0.89 -3.57
N GLN A 204 1.77 1.17 -3.80
CA GLN A 204 0.82 0.15 -4.23
C GLN A 204 1.25 -0.46 -5.58
N SER A 205 1.85 0.34 -6.47
CA SER A 205 2.35 -0.14 -7.76
C SER A 205 3.56 -1.08 -7.64
N ASP A 206 4.40 -0.95 -6.61
CA ASP A 206 5.53 -1.86 -6.39
C ASP A 206 5.06 -3.30 -6.13
N LEU A 207 3.90 -3.45 -5.48
CA LEU A 207 3.31 -4.75 -5.23
C LEU A 207 2.71 -5.40 -6.49
N ALA A 208 2.23 -4.59 -7.42
CA ALA A 208 1.74 -5.09 -8.69
C ALA A 208 2.83 -5.83 -9.49
N VAL A 209 4.09 -5.49 -9.26
CA VAL A 209 5.26 -6.08 -9.95
C VAL A 209 5.92 -7.19 -9.13
N ALA A 210 5.87 -7.12 -7.79
CA ALA A 210 6.54 -8.08 -6.90
C ALA A 210 5.99 -9.51 -6.96
N GLY A 211 4.81 -9.70 -7.55
CA GLY A 211 4.13 -11.00 -7.60
C GLY A 211 4.51 -11.91 -8.77
N GLY A 212 5.32 -11.49 -9.70
CA GLY A 212 5.63 -12.30 -10.90
C GLY A 212 4.42 -12.56 -11.83
N ASP A 213 3.21 -12.25 -11.37
CA ASP A 213 1.92 -12.44 -12.04
C ASP A 213 1.00 -11.21 -11.98
N ALA A 214 1.46 -10.08 -11.47
CA ALA A 214 0.82 -8.84 -11.86
C ALA A 214 1.09 -8.73 -13.35
N ALA A 215 0.09 -8.99 -14.13
CA ALA A 215 0.17 -8.90 -15.54
C ALA A 215 0.99 -7.65 -15.90
N LEU A 216 2.29 -7.85 -16.17
CA LEU A 216 3.03 -6.93 -16.99
C LEU A 216 2.14 -6.85 -18.22
N THR A 217 1.25 -5.88 -18.23
CA THR A 217 0.31 -5.68 -19.34
C THR A 217 0.82 -4.54 -20.18
N ARG A 218 0.38 -4.48 -21.40
CA ARG A 218 0.64 -3.31 -22.24
C ARG A 218 0.16 -2.02 -21.59
N GLU A 219 -0.93 -2.06 -20.83
CA GLU A 219 -1.48 -0.93 -20.08
C GLU A 219 -0.53 -0.51 -18.96
N TRP A 220 0.05 -1.47 -18.23
CA TRP A 220 1.09 -1.18 -17.24
C TRP A 220 2.31 -0.52 -17.89
N LEU A 221 2.82 -1.10 -19.00
CA LEU A 221 3.97 -0.54 -19.72
C LEU A 221 3.67 0.89 -20.20
N LYS A 222 2.49 1.10 -20.82
CA LYS A 222 2.06 2.43 -21.26
C LYS A 222 2.03 3.42 -20.10
N ALA A 223 1.46 3.03 -18.96
CA ALA A 223 1.41 3.88 -17.77
C ALA A 223 2.82 4.25 -17.27
N GLN A 224 3.78 3.31 -17.26
CA GLN A 224 5.17 3.59 -16.87
C GLN A 224 5.85 4.56 -17.85
N VAL A 225 5.70 4.33 -19.14
CA VAL A 225 6.29 5.18 -20.18
C VAL A 225 5.73 6.60 -20.13
N LEU A 226 4.41 6.76 -19.94
CA LEU A 226 3.79 8.08 -19.82
C LEU A 226 4.32 8.91 -18.63
N THR A 227 4.86 8.29 -17.58
CA THR A 227 5.45 9.02 -16.44
C THR A 227 6.76 9.75 -16.79
N VAL A 228 7.43 9.34 -17.86
CA VAL A 228 8.74 9.86 -18.26
C VAL A 228 8.70 10.64 -19.57
N LEU A 229 7.58 10.64 -20.29
CA LEU A 229 7.42 11.45 -21.51
C LEU A 229 7.05 12.90 -21.17
N GLU A 230 7.57 13.86 -21.94
CA GLU A 230 7.23 15.28 -21.77
C GLU A 230 5.86 15.62 -22.35
N ASP A 231 5.55 15.07 -23.53
CA ASP A 231 4.34 15.34 -24.29
C ASP A 231 3.42 14.11 -24.43
N GLY A 232 3.60 13.11 -23.52
CA GLY A 232 2.80 11.88 -23.54
C GLY A 232 1.40 12.10 -23.00
N ASP A 233 0.39 11.69 -23.76
CA ASP A 233 -1.00 11.65 -23.33
C ASP A 233 -1.63 10.27 -23.60
N ASP A 234 -2.90 10.11 -23.26
CA ASP A 234 -3.63 8.86 -23.48
C ASP A 234 -3.79 8.47 -24.96
N SER A 235 -3.49 9.38 -25.91
CA SER A 235 -3.56 9.12 -27.36
C SER A 235 -2.36 8.32 -27.89
N LEU A 236 -1.27 8.15 -27.10
CA LEU A 236 -0.08 7.38 -27.47
C LEU A 236 -0.48 5.97 -27.93
N ALA A 237 -0.24 5.66 -29.21
CA ALA A 237 -0.52 4.35 -29.80
C ALA A 237 0.69 3.40 -29.65
N GLY A 238 0.43 2.08 -29.69
CA GLY A 238 1.46 1.07 -29.46
C GLY A 238 2.65 1.11 -30.41
N GLY A 239 2.42 1.52 -31.65
CA GLY A 239 3.43 1.63 -32.70
C GLY A 239 4.06 3.03 -32.88
N ASP A 240 3.69 4.00 -32.04
CA ASP A 240 4.27 5.35 -32.11
C ASP A 240 5.72 5.34 -31.63
N ASN A 241 6.57 6.16 -32.32
CA ASN A 241 7.95 6.29 -31.90
C ASN A 241 8.04 7.19 -30.66
N LEU A 242 8.47 6.63 -29.55
CA LEU A 242 8.56 7.30 -28.25
C LEU A 242 9.51 8.50 -28.24
N LEU A 243 10.47 8.58 -29.16
CA LEU A 243 11.33 9.76 -29.34
C LEU A 243 10.53 11.00 -29.75
N ASP A 244 9.46 10.82 -30.50
CA ASP A 244 8.59 11.93 -30.95
C ASP A 244 7.78 12.54 -29.78
N TYR A 245 7.70 11.83 -28.63
CA TYR A 245 7.05 12.24 -27.39
C TYR A 245 8.04 12.67 -26.30
N GLY A 246 9.29 12.96 -26.67
CA GLY A 246 10.30 13.48 -25.75
C GLY A 246 11.04 12.41 -24.94
N LEU A 247 10.98 11.13 -25.35
CA LEU A 247 11.81 10.09 -24.74
C LEU A 247 13.28 10.32 -25.11
N ASP A 248 14.17 10.25 -24.12
CA ASP A 248 15.61 10.27 -24.31
C ASP A 248 16.29 9.08 -23.61
N SER A 249 17.60 8.90 -23.88
CA SER A 249 18.36 7.77 -23.33
C SER A 249 18.43 7.79 -21.79
N ILE A 250 18.39 8.96 -21.17
CA ILE A 250 18.46 9.10 -19.71
C ILE A 250 17.17 8.55 -19.09
N ARG A 251 16.03 8.92 -19.64
CA ARG A 251 14.71 8.45 -19.22
C ARG A 251 14.52 6.95 -19.44
N VAL A 252 15.04 6.42 -20.56
CA VAL A 252 15.05 4.96 -20.77
C VAL A 252 15.90 4.26 -19.71
N MET A 253 17.08 4.80 -19.37
CA MET A 253 17.92 4.22 -18.32
C MET A 253 17.29 4.29 -16.94
N GLU A 254 16.54 5.36 -16.64
CA GLU A 254 15.78 5.48 -15.41
C GLU A 254 14.68 4.41 -15.30
N LEU A 255 13.91 4.19 -16.37
CA LEU A 255 12.90 3.14 -16.43
C LEU A 255 13.55 1.75 -16.27
N VAL A 256 14.62 1.48 -17.00
CA VAL A 256 15.35 0.21 -16.89
C VAL A 256 15.84 -0.02 -15.46
N ALA A 257 16.42 1.00 -14.82
CA ALA A 257 16.89 0.89 -13.43
C ALA A 257 15.75 0.65 -12.45
N GLN A 258 14.57 1.25 -12.68
CA GLN A 258 13.37 0.99 -11.89
C GLN A 258 12.87 -0.44 -12.11
N TRP A 259 12.75 -0.89 -13.35
CA TRP A 259 12.25 -2.22 -13.67
C TRP A 259 13.19 -3.35 -13.21
N GLN A 260 14.50 -3.13 -13.26
CA GLN A 260 15.48 -4.06 -12.68
C GLN A 260 15.35 -4.18 -11.16
N LYS A 261 15.08 -3.07 -10.46
CA LYS A 261 14.75 -3.10 -9.02
C LYS A 261 13.48 -3.90 -8.75
N LEU A 262 12.55 -3.94 -9.69
CA LEU A 262 11.31 -4.71 -9.62
C LEU A 262 11.51 -6.18 -10.03
N GLY A 263 12.73 -6.59 -10.41
CA GLY A 263 13.06 -7.96 -10.77
C GLY A 263 12.93 -8.30 -12.24
N LEU A 264 12.67 -7.31 -13.13
CA LEU A 264 12.69 -7.51 -14.57
C LEU A 264 14.13 -7.59 -15.07
N GLU A 265 14.49 -8.67 -15.72
CA GLU A 265 15.81 -8.84 -16.36
C GLU A 265 15.85 -8.17 -17.74
N ILE A 266 15.54 -6.87 -17.78
CA ILE A 266 15.58 -6.07 -19.01
C ILE A 266 16.72 -5.06 -18.95
N GLY A 267 17.44 -4.88 -20.07
CA GLY A 267 18.49 -3.89 -20.20
C GLY A 267 18.16 -2.81 -21.22
N PHE A 268 18.94 -1.73 -21.21
CA PHE A 268 18.85 -0.65 -22.19
C PHE A 268 18.92 -1.18 -23.63
N GLU A 269 19.79 -2.16 -23.87
CA GLU A 269 20.02 -2.77 -25.20
C GLU A 269 18.77 -3.47 -25.75
N ASP A 270 17.94 -4.03 -24.87
CA ASP A 270 16.70 -4.70 -25.24
C ASP A 270 15.66 -3.70 -25.75
N LEU A 271 15.59 -2.53 -25.11
CA LEU A 271 14.62 -1.48 -25.44
C LEU A 271 15.06 -0.58 -26.60
N ALA A 272 16.37 -0.44 -26.80
CA ALA A 272 16.94 0.42 -27.84
C ALA A 272 16.74 -0.13 -29.27
N GLN A 273 16.35 -1.39 -29.41
CA GLN A 273 16.15 -2.03 -30.72
C GLN A 273 14.88 -1.56 -31.42
N ASP A 274 13.83 -1.28 -30.65
CA ASP A 274 12.54 -0.77 -31.14
C ASP A 274 11.96 0.20 -30.11
N LEU A 275 11.96 1.48 -30.44
CA LEU A 275 11.55 2.56 -29.55
C LEU A 275 10.03 2.82 -29.62
N THR A 276 9.24 1.75 -29.64
CA THR A 276 7.78 1.80 -29.58
C THR A 276 7.26 1.03 -28.35
N LEU A 277 6.04 1.30 -27.92
CA LEU A 277 5.42 0.50 -26.83
C LEU A 277 5.27 -0.96 -27.24
N ASP A 278 4.98 -1.23 -28.50
CA ASP A 278 4.84 -2.60 -29.00
C ASP A 278 6.18 -3.34 -29.01
N GLY A 279 7.27 -2.68 -29.43
CA GLY A 279 8.62 -3.23 -29.38
C GLY A 279 9.09 -3.48 -27.95
N TRP A 280 8.85 -2.55 -27.04
CA TRP A 280 9.20 -2.70 -25.62
C TRP A 280 8.40 -3.82 -24.96
N TRP A 281 7.11 -3.93 -25.30
CA TRP A 281 6.30 -5.04 -24.81
C TRP A 281 6.84 -6.39 -25.27
N ALA A 282 7.18 -6.53 -26.54
CA ALA A 282 7.75 -7.76 -27.07
C ALA A 282 9.08 -8.13 -26.41
N ALA A 283 9.94 -7.15 -26.12
CA ALA A 283 11.20 -7.37 -25.41
C ALA A 283 10.99 -7.84 -23.97
N ILE A 284 9.98 -7.28 -23.28
CA ILE A 284 9.61 -7.69 -21.91
C ILE A 284 9.01 -9.10 -21.93
N GLU A 285 8.04 -9.35 -22.81
CA GLU A 285 7.34 -10.64 -22.93
C GLU A 285 8.30 -11.81 -23.22
N ALA A 286 9.33 -11.56 -24.04
CA ALA A 286 10.35 -12.56 -24.35
C ALA A 286 11.21 -12.99 -23.14
N LYS A 287 11.24 -12.17 -22.09
CA LYS A 287 12.00 -12.44 -20.85
C LYS A 287 11.15 -12.89 -19.69
N LEU A 288 9.83 -12.94 -19.85
CA LEU A 288 8.94 -13.52 -18.85
C LEU A 288 9.09 -15.05 -18.81
N PRO A 289 9.01 -15.68 -17.63
CA PRO A 289 8.97 -17.13 -17.54
C PRO A 289 7.79 -17.65 -18.35
N GLN A 290 8.07 -18.50 -19.34
CA GLN A 290 7.01 -19.19 -20.05
C GLN A 290 6.39 -20.20 -19.07
N GLU A 291 5.09 -20.10 -18.85
CA GLU A 291 4.34 -21.12 -18.11
C GLU A 291 4.53 -22.48 -18.80
N ALA A 292 5.05 -23.45 -18.07
CA ALA A 292 5.24 -24.83 -18.48
C ALA A 292 4.02 -25.68 -18.11
#